data_cf29a0958bac51caf5fb2263ef12a595
#
_entry.id   cf29a0958bac51caf5fb2263ef12a595
#
_cell.length_a   1.000
_cell.length_b   1.000
_cell.length_c   1.000
_cell.angle_alpha   90.00
_cell.angle_beta   90.00
_cell.angle_gamma   90.00
#
_symmetry.space_group_name_H-M   'P 1'
#
loop_
_entity.id
_entity.type
_entity.pdbx_description
1 polymer ?
#
loop_
_entity_poly.entity_id
_entity_poly.type
_entity_poly.pdbx_seq_one_letter_code
_entity_poly.pdbx_strand_id
1 'polypeptide(L)'
;ARMVKNMEIDREVADHIGMTATMINAMALQAVLSKMKQAAKVLSPFVIPATMSAYSASRANSYLNKKHIVIFAAGTGKPYFTTDTALVLRAYEIGAEYIYKATNVRGVYDKDPIKYKNAKFYKKLSYSEALEKKLKVMDAAAFVMARENKMDLTVFKYSPANLIKAVTKNNIGTKVANESR
;
A
#
# COMPACT_ATOMS: atom_id res chain seq x y z
N ALA A 1 7.29 -9.45 -11.07
CA ALA A 1 7.05 -8.64 -12.28
C ALA A 1 8.23 -8.63 -13.27
N ARG A 2 9.51 -8.54 -12.84
CA ARG A 2 10.65 -8.54 -13.78
C ARG A 2 10.89 -9.89 -14.47
N MET A 3 10.73 -11.02 -13.76
CA MET A 3 10.92 -12.38 -14.34
C MET A 3 9.90 -12.70 -15.44
N VAL A 4 8.69 -12.15 -15.34
CA VAL A 4 7.58 -12.44 -16.26
C VAL A 4 7.71 -11.71 -17.59
N LYS A 5 8.46 -10.59 -17.65
CA LYS A 5 8.62 -9.78 -18.87
C LYS A 5 9.31 -10.51 -20.04
N ASN A 6 10.09 -11.55 -19.74
CA ASN A 6 10.83 -12.30 -20.75
C ASN A 6 10.16 -13.64 -21.14
N MET A 7 8.97 -13.94 -20.61
CA MET A 7 8.32 -15.26 -20.76
C MET A 7 7.06 -15.22 -21.64
N GLU A 8 6.76 -14.11 -22.32
CA GLU A 8 5.54 -13.94 -23.15
C GLU A 8 4.24 -14.39 -22.47
N ILE A 9 4.19 -14.24 -21.12
CA ILE A 9 3.03 -14.62 -20.32
C ILE A 9 2.00 -13.48 -20.37
N ASP A 10 0.74 -13.83 -20.60
CA ASP A 10 -0.37 -12.89 -20.58
C ASP A 10 -0.40 -12.08 -19.27
N ARG A 11 -0.71 -10.79 -19.38
CA ARG A 11 -0.73 -9.87 -18.24
C ARG A 11 -1.64 -10.36 -17.12
N GLU A 12 -2.78 -10.94 -17.46
CA GLU A 12 -3.71 -11.48 -16.48
C GLU A 12 -3.09 -12.61 -15.65
N VAL A 13 -2.40 -13.54 -16.30
CA VAL A 13 -1.69 -14.63 -15.64
C VAL A 13 -0.55 -14.08 -14.77
N ALA A 14 0.20 -13.12 -15.29
CA ALA A 14 1.28 -12.46 -14.56
C ALA A 14 0.79 -11.75 -13.29
N ASP A 15 -0.36 -11.09 -13.36
CA ASP A 15 -1.00 -10.43 -12.22
C ASP A 15 -1.47 -11.47 -11.18
N HIS A 16 -2.04 -12.61 -11.59
CA HIS A 16 -2.41 -13.71 -10.69
C HIS A 16 -1.18 -14.32 -9.99
N ILE A 17 -0.08 -14.52 -10.71
CA ILE A 17 1.19 -14.97 -10.12
C ILE A 17 1.66 -13.96 -9.06
N GLY A 18 1.61 -12.68 -9.38
CA GLY A 18 1.95 -11.60 -8.44
C GLY A 18 1.06 -11.59 -7.20
N MET A 19 -0.24 -11.76 -7.36
CA MET A 19 -1.19 -11.87 -6.25
C MET A 19 -0.87 -13.07 -5.35
N THR A 20 -0.61 -14.24 -5.93
CA THR A 20 -0.23 -15.47 -5.21
C THR A 20 1.07 -15.26 -4.43
N ALA A 21 2.07 -14.61 -5.02
CA ALA A 21 3.32 -14.29 -4.34
C ALA A 21 3.09 -13.41 -3.08
N THR A 22 2.15 -12.45 -3.13
CA THR A 22 1.81 -11.66 -1.94
C THR A 22 1.14 -12.50 -0.84
N MET A 23 0.41 -13.55 -1.20
CA MET A 23 -0.21 -14.47 -0.23
C MET A 23 0.88 -15.25 0.54
N ILE A 24 1.91 -15.73 -0.15
CA ILE A 24 3.08 -16.36 0.49
C ILE A 24 3.74 -15.42 1.48
N ASN A 25 4.00 -14.17 1.07
CA ASN A 25 4.60 -13.15 1.94
C ASN A 25 3.72 -12.84 3.16
N ALA A 26 2.40 -12.77 2.98
CA ALA A 26 1.46 -12.52 4.07
C ALA A 26 1.45 -13.65 5.11
N MET A 27 1.51 -14.90 4.66
CA MET A 27 1.64 -16.07 5.55
C MET A 27 2.93 -16.04 6.35
N ALA A 28 4.06 -15.74 5.68
CA ALA A 28 5.35 -15.61 6.34
C ALA A 28 5.34 -14.50 7.42
N LEU A 29 4.76 -13.32 7.09
CA LEU A 29 4.63 -12.22 8.03
C LEU A 29 3.72 -12.60 9.21
N GLN A 30 2.60 -13.26 8.97
CA GLN A 30 1.72 -13.73 10.03
C GLN A 30 2.44 -14.72 10.96
N ALA A 31 3.21 -15.66 10.42
CA ALA A 31 3.97 -16.63 11.21
C ALA A 31 4.99 -15.93 12.12
N VAL A 32 5.72 -14.93 11.60
CA VAL A 32 6.67 -14.13 12.39
C VAL A 32 5.95 -13.36 13.50
N LEU A 33 4.84 -12.69 13.21
CA LEU A 33 4.06 -11.95 14.20
C LEU A 33 3.52 -12.88 15.29
N SER A 34 3.02 -14.06 14.92
CA SER A 34 2.56 -15.08 15.87
C SER A 34 3.69 -15.56 16.80
N LYS A 35 4.90 -15.76 16.27
CA LYS A 35 6.08 -16.10 17.07
C LYS A 35 6.45 -15.00 18.08
N MET A 36 6.17 -13.74 17.72
CA MET A 36 6.32 -12.57 18.61
C MET A 36 5.13 -12.39 19.57
N LYS A 37 4.19 -13.34 19.62
CA LYS A 37 2.94 -13.26 20.40
C LYS A 37 2.03 -12.09 20.01
N GLN A 38 2.19 -11.58 18.77
CA GLN A 38 1.35 -10.54 18.22
C GLN A 38 0.21 -11.17 17.41
N ALA A 39 -1.02 -10.94 17.82
CA ALA A 39 -2.19 -11.44 17.11
C ALA A 39 -2.27 -10.82 15.69
N ALA A 40 -2.30 -11.67 14.67
CA ALA A 40 -2.38 -11.25 13.27
C ALA A 40 -3.33 -12.16 12.49
N LYS A 41 -4.01 -11.59 11.50
CA LYS A 41 -4.94 -12.29 10.59
C LYS A 41 -4.64 -11.92 9.14
N VAL A 42 -4.64 -12.92 8.25
CA VAL A 42 -4.54 -12.71 6.81
C VAL A 42 -5.94 -12.77 6.20
N LEU A 43 -6.30 -11.73 5.47
CA LEU A 43 -7.52 -11.64 4.67
C LEU A 43 -7.16 -11.51 3.19
N SER A 44 -7.84 -12.26 2.34
CA SER A 44 -7.55 -12.32 0.90
C SER A 44 -8.84 -12.50 0.11
N PRO A 45 -8.92 -11.97 -1.13
CA PRO A 45 -9.97 -12.35 -2.08
C PRO A 45 -9.98 -13.84 -2.40
N PHE A 46 -8.81 -14.51 -2.30
CA PHE A 46 -8.64 -15.95 -2.49
C PHE A 46 -8.48 -16.64 -1.14
N VAL A 47 -9.26 -17.68 -0.90
CA VAL A 47 -9.26 -18.41 0.37
C VAL A 47 -8.30 -19.59 0.30
N ILE A 48 -7.44 -19.72 1.31
CA ILE A 48 -6.72 -20.96 1.59
C ILE A 48 -7.23 -21.44 2.96
N PRO A 49 -7.97 -22.57 3.01
CA PRO A 49 -8.49 -23.10 4.27
C PRO A 49 -7.39 -23.22 5.34
N ALA A 50 -7.74 -22.94 6.58
CA ALA A 50 -6.86 -22.93 7.75
C ALA A 50 -5.79 -21.80 7.83
N THR A 51 -5.48 -21.09 6.74
CA THR A 51 -4.43 -20.07 6.73
C THR A 51 -4.92 -18.67 6.37
N MET A 52 -5.87 -18.54 5.45
CA MET A 52 -6.40 -17.26 4.98
C MET A 52 -7.92 -17.27 4.94
N SER A 53 -8.53 -16.24 5.48
CA SER A 53 -9.97 -16.05 5.42
C SER A 53 -10.36 -15.14 4.24
N ALA A 54 -11.57 -15.32 3.73
CA ALA A 54 -12.15 -14.44 2.74
C ALA A 54 -12.20 -13.00 3.27
N TYR A 55 -11.77 -12.06 2.42
CA TYR A 55 -11.85 -10.65 2.74
C TYR A 55 -13.31 -10.17 2.76
N SER A 56 -13.64 -9.40 3.79
CA SER A 56 -14.72 -8.42 3.81
C SER A 56 -14.35 -7.30 4.77
N ALA A 57 -14.85 -6.08 4.53
CA ALA A 57 -14.61 -4.93 5.41
C ALA A 57 -15.10 -5.20 6.85
N SER A 58 -16.26 -5.82 7.00
CA SER A 58 -16.81 -6.20 8.29
C SER A 58 -15.90 -7.17 9.07
N ARG A 59 -15.36 -8.18 8.38
CA ARG A 59 -14.41 -9.13 8.99
C ARG A 59 -13.10 -8.45 9.37
N ALA A 60 -12.58 -7.58 8.52
CA ALA A 60 -11.37 -6.80 8.80
C ALA A 60 -11.58 -5.94 10.07
N ASN A 61 -12.68 -5.17 10.12
CA ASN A 61 -13.01 -4.33 11.27
C ASN A 61 -13.24 -5.14 12.54
N SER A 62 -13.86 -6.33 12.47
CA SER A 62 -13.99 -7.23 13.61
C SER A 62 -12.63 -7.64 14.21
N TYR A 63 -11.61 -7.89 13.36
CA TYR A 63 -10.26 -8.19 13.86
C TYR A 63 -9.52 -6.94 14.36
N LEU A 64 -9.63 -5.81 13.67
CA LEU A 64 -9.01 -4.55 14.08
C LEU A 64 -9.55 -4.10 15.46
N ASN A 65 -10.85 -4.21 15.69
CA ASN A 65 -11.49 -3.90 16.98
C ASN A 65 -10.96 -4.80 18.12
N LYS A 66 -10.55 -6.03 17.81
CA LYS A 66 -9.88 -6.96 18.74
C LYS A 66 -8.36 -6.71 18.85
N LYS A 67 -7.86 -5.58 18.32
CA LYS A 67 -6.43 -5.22 18.33
C LYS A 67 -5.53 -6.20 17.59
N HIS A 68 -6.06 -6.94 16.61
CA HIS A 68 -5.24 -7.74 15.70
C HIS A 68 -4.61 -6.86 14.63
N ILE A 69 -3.42 -7.25 14.16
CA ILE A 69 -2.88 -6.78 12.90
C ILE A 69 -3.61 -7.52 11.77
N VAL A 70 -4.17 -6.79 10.83
CA VAL A 70 -4.81 -7.38 9.64
C VAL A 70 -3.90 -7.21 8.44
N ILE A 71 -3.55 -8.33 7.80
CA ILE A 71 -2.69 -8.37 6.61
C ILE A 71 -3.61 -8.64 5.41
N PHE A 72 -3.67 -7.69 4.47
CA PHE A 72 -4.41 -7.86 3.23
C PHE A 72 -3.49 -8.45 2.16
N ALA A 73 -3.79 -9.67 1.71
CA ALA A 73 -3.04 -10.36 0.67
C ALA A 73 -3.80 -10.35 -0.66
N ALA A 74 -3.11 -10.65 -1.77
CA ALA A 74 -3.65 -10.73 -3.12
C ALA A 74 -4.31 -9.45 -3.65
N GLY A 75 -3.98 -8.30 -3.08
CA GLY A 75 -4.43 -7.00 -3.58
C GLY A 75 -5.94 -6.85 -3.65
N THR A 76 -6.46 -6.45 -4.82
CA THR A 76 -7.91 -6.37 -5.10
C THR A 76 -8.53 -7.72 -5.43
N GLY A 77 -7.73 -8.74 -5.76
CA GLY A 77 -8.18 -10.01 -6.35
C GLY A 77 -8.56 -9.90 -7.83
N LYS A 78 -8.31 -8.76 -8.46
CA LYS A 78 -8.61 -8.49 -9.86
C LYS A 78 -7.32 -8.17 -10.63
N PRO A 79 -7.06 -8.80 -11.78
CA PRO A 79 -5.99 -8.39 -12.69
C PRO A 79 -6.12 -6.93 -13.10
N TYR A 80 -5.06 -6.37 -13.62
CA TYR A 80 -4.95 -4.98 -14.12
C TYR A 80 -4.96 -3.89 -13.04
N PHE A 81 -5.30 -4.19 -11.79
CA PHE A 81 -5.18 -3.27 -10.67
C PHE A 81 -3.83 -3.43 -9.95
N THR A 82 -3.28 -2.32 -9.49
CA THR A 82 -2.00 -2.32 -8.79
C THR A 82 -2.18 -2.51 -7.27
N THR A 83 -1.06 -2.72 -6.59
CA THR A 83 -1.00 -2.70 -5.12
C THR A 83 -1.41 -1.33 -4.56
N ASP A 84 -1.15 -0.23 -5.29
CA ASP A 84 -1.55 1.11 -4.87
C ASP A 84 -3.08 1.26 -4.86
N THR A 85 -3.76 0.76 -5.89
CA THR A 85 -5.24 0.71 -5.92
C THR A 85 -5.79 -0.13 -4.77
N ALA A 86 -5.18 -1.30 -4.51
CA ALA A 86 -5.60 -2.14 -3.40
C ALA A 86 -5.40 -1.45 -2.04
N LEU A 87 -4.28 -0.75 -1.85
CA LEU A 87 -3.98 0.01 -0.62
C LEU A 87 -5.08 1.03 -0.32
N VAL A 88 -5.42 1.88 -1.28
CA VAL A 88 -6.43 2.93 -1.10
C VAL A 88 -7.82 2.33 -0.89
N LEU A 89 -8.19 1.33 -1.69
CA LEU A 89 -9.48 0.65 -1.58
C LEU A 89 -9.68 0.05 -0.19
N ARG A 90 -8.70 -0.74 0.29
CA ARG A 90 -8.79 -1.37 1.61
C ARG A 90 -8.80 -0.34 2.73
N ALA A 91 -7.98 0.71 2.64
CA ALA A 91 -7.97 1.78 3.62
C ALA A 91 -9.33 2.47 3.73
N TYR A 92 -9.97 2.78 2.60
CA TYR A 92 -11.30 3.37 2.58
C TYR A 92 -12.38 2.43 3.16
N GLU A 93 -12.39 1.16 2.72
CA GLU A 93 -13.38 0.16 3.15
C GLU A 93 -13.36 -0.12 4.66
N ILE A 94 -12.21 -0.03 5.31
CA ILE A 94 -12.07 -0.24 6.76
C ILE A 94 -12.16 1.04 7.59
N GLY A 95 -12.33 2.19 6.95
CA GLY A 95 -12.35 3.50 7.63
C GLY A 95 -10.99 3.91 8.21
N ALA A 96 -9.89 3.60 7.53
CA ALA A 96 -8.56 4.00 7.99
C ALA A 96 -8.39 5.53 7.94
N GLU A 97 -7.83 6.12 8.98
CA GLU A 97 -7.58 7.56 9.08
C GLU A 97 -6.36 8.01 8.23
N TYR A 98 -5.37 7.13 8.09
CA TYR A 98 -4.11 7.45 7.42
C TYR A 98 -3.63 6.31 6.54
N ILE A 99 -2.98 6.67 5.42
CA ILE A 99 -2.28 5.74 4.54
C ILE A 99 -0.77 6.01 4.62
N TYR A 100 0.01 4.97 4.89
CA TYR A 100 1.46 5.01 4.86
C TYR A 100 1.98 4.14 3.72
N LYS A 101 2.49 4.77 2.65
CA LYS A 101 3.07 4.08 1.49
C LYS A 101 4.59 4.00 1.63
N ALA A 102 5.10 2.82 1.95
CA ALA A 102 6.53 2.56 1.98
C ALA A 102 7.06 2.30 0.55
N THR A 103 8.17 2.96 0.19
CA THR A 103 8.80 2.89 -1.14
C THR A 103 10.31 2.74 -1.06
N ASN A 104 10.99 2.67 -2.21
CA ASN A 104 12.45 2.62 -2.28
C ASN A 104 13.11 4.02 -2.21
N VAL A 105 12.34 5.10 -2.26
CA VAL A 105 12.80 6.47 -2.22
C VAL A 105 12.24 7.23 -1.02
N ARG A 106 12.88 8.35 -0.64
CA ARG A 106 12.53 9.12 0.56
C ARG A 106 11.08 9.64 0.57
N GLY A 107 10.50 9.85 -0.59
CA GLY A 107 9.14 10.37 -0.77
C GLY A 107 8.93 10.80 -2.22
N VAL A 108 8.12 11.82 -2.46
CA VAL A 108 7.78 12.33 -3.78
C VAL A 108 8.82 13.36 -4.24
N TYR A 109 9.20 13.28 -5.52
CA TYR A 109 10.14 14.17 -6.18
C TYR A 109 9.56 14.66 -7.50
N ASP A 110 10.09 15.77 -8.04
CA ASP A 110 9.74 16.31 -9.36
C ASP A 110 10.16 15.38 -10.51
N LYS A 111 11.21 14.57 -10.30
CA LYS A 111 11.74 13.57 -11.22
C LYS A 111 12.42 12.43 -10.45
N ASP A 112 12.79 11.37 -11.15
CA ASP A 112 13.37 10.17 -10.53
C ASP A 112 14.71 10.49 -9.83
N PRO A 113 14.76 10.43 -8.47
CA PRO A 113 15.97 10.77 -7.70
C PRO A 113 17.11 9.74 -7.87
N ILE A 114 16.82 8.55 -8.41
CA ILE A 114 17.83 7.54 -8.70
C ILE A 114 18.59 7.93 -9.97
N LYS A 115 17.88 8.51 -10.94
CA LYS A 115 18.47 8.93 -12.23
C LYS A 115 19.03 10.35 -12.20
N TYR A 116 18.40 11.24 -11.43
CA TYR A 116 18.71 12.67 -11.42
C TYR A 116 19.13 13.15 -10.04
N LYS A 117 20.41 13.44 -9.85
CA LYS A 117 20.96 13.94 -8.57
C LYS A 117 20.36 15.27 -8.11
N ASN A 118 19.85 16.08 -9.04
CA ASN A 118 19.19 17.36 -8.79
C ASN A 118 17.65 17.25 -8.67
N ALA A 119 17.12 16.06 -8.39
CA ALA A 119 15.70 15.88 -8.17
C ALA A 119 15.26 16.61 -6.90
N LYS A 120 14.22 17.45 -7.02
CA LYS A 120 13.66 18.24 -5.94
C LYS A 120 12.68 17.40 -5.11
N PHE A 121 12.94 17.28 -3.82
CA PHE A 121 12.07 16.59 -2.87
C PHE A 121 10.94 17.49 -2.40
N TYR A 122 9.73 16.94 -2.31
CA TYR A 122 8.56 17.60 -1.73
C TYR A 122 8.29 17.06 -0.32
N LYS A 123 8.23 17.93 0.68
CA LYS A 123 7.87 17.54 2.05
C LYS A 123 6.35 17.45 2.24
N LYS A 124 5.63 18.33 1.56
CA LYS A 124 4.17 18.38 1.54
C LYS A 124 3.72 18.65 0.11
N LEU A 125 2.59 18.10 -0.27
CA LEU A 125 1.93 18.29 -1.55
C LEU A 125 0.42 18.26 -1.35
N SER A 126 -0.32 19.06 -2.11
CA SER A 126 -1.74 18.79 -2.31
C SER A 126 -1.93 17.76 -3.43
N TYR A 127 -3.10 17.13 -3.47
CA TYR A 127 -3.47 16.26 -4.58
C TYR A 127 -3.52 17.02 -5.90
N SER A 128 -4.05 18.27 -5.90
CA SER A 128 -4.09 19.14 -7.07
C SER A 128 -2.70 19.46 -7.59
N GLU A 129 -1.80 19.88 -6.70
CA GLU A 129 -0.40 20.19 -7.06
C GLU A 129 0.33 18.97 -7.65
N ALA A 130 0.11 17.78 -7.09
CA ALA A 130 0.71 16.56 -7.59
C ALA A 130 0.20 16.19 -9.00
N LEU A 131 -1.10 16.43 -9.28
CA LEU A 131 -1.70 16.23 -10.61
C LEU A 131 -1.17 17.23 -11.64
N GLU A 132 -1.18 18.52 -11.31
CA GLU A 132 -0.69 19.58 -12.20
C GLU A 132 0.77 19.34 -12.61
N LYS A 133 1.60 18.98 -11.64
CA LYS A 133 3.03 18.67 -11.86
C LYS A 133 3.27 17.27 -12.42
N LYS A 134 2.23 16.47 -12.66
CA LYS A 134 2.31 15.08 -13.15
C LYS A 134 3.27 14.20 -12.33
N LEU A 135 3.28 14.39 -11.00
CA LEU A 135 4.20 13.68 -10.10
C LEU A 135 3.78 12.21 -9.94
N LYS A 136 4.76 11.32 -9.97
CA LYS A 136 4.53 9.87 -9.80
C LYS A 136 4.48 9.50 -8.32
N VAL A 137 3.33 9.68 -7.70
CA VAL A 137 3.06 9.30 -6.29
C VAL A 137 2.62 7.84 -6.21
N MET A 138 1.63 7.49 -7.03
CA MET A 138 1.04 6.16 -7.19
C MET A 138 0.40 6.07 -8.58
N ASP A 139 -0.26 4.95 -8.91
CA ASP A 139 -1.00 4.89 -10.17
C ASP A 139 -2.21 5.86 -10.16
N ALA A 140 -2.68 6.21 -11.36
CA ALA A 140 -3.71 7.23 -11.53
C ALA A 140 -5.04 6.86 -10.83
N ALA A 141 -5.44 5.59 -10.87
CA ALA A 141 -6.70 5.13 -10.28
C ALA A 141 -6.65 5.25 -8.75
N ALA A 142 -5.56 4.78 -8.13
CA ALA A 142 -5.33 4.90 -6.69
C ALA A 142 -5.29 6.36 -6.25
N PHE A 143 -4.62 7.22 -7.04
CA PHE A 143 -4.47 8.63 -6.72
C PHE A 143 -5.79 9.39 -6.74
N VAL A 144 -6.60 9.18 -7.79
CA VAL A 144 -7.94 9.78 -7.89
C VAL A 144 -8.84 9.28 -6.76
N MET A 145 -8.84 7.98 -6.49
CA MET A 145 -9.62 7.39 -5.39
C MET A 145 -9.25 7.99 -4.03
N ALA A 146 -7.96 8.16 -3.74
CA ALA A 146 -7.50 8.75 -2.49
C ALA A 146 -7.94 10.23 -2.36
N ARG A 147 -7.83 11.00 -3.44
CA ARG A 147 -8.28 12.40 -3.50
C ARG A 147 -9.78 12.55 -3.25
N GLU A 148 -10.59 11.82 -4.00
CA GLU A 148 -12.07 11.91 -3.93
C GLU A 148 -12.59 11.51 -2.53
N ASN A 149 -11.93 10.55 -1.88
CA ASN A 149 -12.27 10.11 -0.53
C ASN A 149 -11.50 10.87 0.57
N LYS A 150 -10.81 11.96 0.24
CA LYS A 150 -10.12 12.87 1.17
C LYS A 150 -9.15 12.16 2.12
N MET A 151 -8.46 11.12 1.62
CA MET A 151 -7.56 10.31 2.42
C MET A 151 -6.18 10.97 2.52
N ASP A 152 -5.64 11.09 3.71
CA ASP A 152 -4.27 11.55 3.92
C ASP A 152 -3.28 10.41 3.62
N LEU A 153 -2.26 10.73 2.83
CA LEU A 153 -1.23 9.79 2.40
C LEU A 153 0.16 10.29 2.79
N THR A 154 0.97 9.42 3.38
CA THR A 154 2.39 9.67 3.60
C THR A 154 3.24 8.68 2.82
N VAL A 155 4.09 9.18 1.91
CA VAL A 155 5.03 8.38 1.12
C VAL A 155 6.41 8.49 1.73
N PHE A 156 7.05 7.37 2.06
CA PHE A 156 8.37 7.37 2.72
C PHE A 156 9.26 6.19 2.28
N LYS A 157 10.57 6.32 2.50
CA LYS A 157 11.52 5.24 2.23
C LYS A 157 11.38 4.15 3.28
N TYR A 158 11.17 2.89 2.83
CA TYR A 158 11.12 1.75 3.73
C TYR A 158 12.44 1.56 4.48
N SER A 159 12.34 1.46 5.78
CA SER A 159 13.29 0.85 6.71
C SER A 159 12.55 0.62 8.04
N PRO A 160 13.01 -0.31 8.90
CA PRO A 160 12.37 -0.51 10.22
C PRO A 160 12.30 0.80 11.03
N ALA A 161 13.38 1.57 11.07
CA ALA A 161 13.41 2.85 11.78
C ALA A 161 12.44 3.88 11.20
N ASN A 162 12.29 3.92 9.87
CA ASN A 162 11.36 4.83 9.21
C ASN A 162 9.91 4.42 9.42
N LEU A 163 9.62 3.11 9.45
CA LEU A 163 8.28 2.61 9.76
C LEU A 163 7.85 3.04 11.16
N ILE A 164 8.72 2.88 12.16
CA ILE A 164 8.46 3.36 13.52
C ILE A 164 8.20 4.87 13.53
N LYS A 165 9.05 5.66 12.85
CA LYS A 165 8.87 7.11 12.75
C LYS A 165 7.56 7.50 12.07
N ALA A 166 7.14 6.78 11.03
CA ALA A 166 5.89 7.03 10.32
C ALA A 166 4.70 6.92 11.27
N VAL A 167 4.60 5.83 12.03
CA VAL A 167 3.45 5.55 12.90
C VAL A 167 3.48 6.29 14.24
N THR A 168 4.67 6.69 14.74
CA THR A 168 4.76 7.34 16.07
C THR A 168 4.90 8.85 16.00
N LYS A 169 5.62 9.39 15.02
CA LYS A 169 5.97 10.82 14.94
C LYS A 169 5.30 11.54 13.79
N ASN A 170 4.75 10.82 12.84
CA ASN A 170 4.12 11.33 11.62
C ASN A 170 4.92 12.48 10.91
N ASN A 171 6.25 12.46 11.02
CA ASN A 171 7.14 13.48 10.46
C ASN A 171 8.22 12.83 9.58
N ILE A 172 7.78 12.14 8.55
CA ILE A 172 8.65 11.43 7.61
C ILE A 172 8.13 11.56 6.19
N GLY A 173 9.04 11.52 5.22
CA GLY A 173 8.70 11.46 3.81
C GLY A 173 7.93 12.65 3.28
N THR A 174 7.02 12.41 2.37
CA THR A 174 6.12 13.39 1.76
C THR A 174 4.69 13.14 2.23
N LYS A 175 4.06 14.16 2.80
CA LYS A 175 2.62 14.15 3.08
C LYS A 175 1.86 14.64 1.85
N VAL A 176 0.86 13.88 1.42
CA VAL A 176 -0.08 14.25 0.36
C VAL A 176 -1.48 14.30 0.97
N ALA A 177 -2.14 15.44 0.87
CA ALA A 177 -3.48 15.66 1.42
C ALA A 177 -4.29 16.53 0.48
N ASN A 178 -5.59 16.65 0.73
CA ASN A 178 -6.39 17.70 0.08
C ASN A 178 -5.94 19.07 0.58
N GLU A 179 -6.17 20.09 -0.21
CA GLU A 179 -5.93 21.48 0.22
C GLU A 179 -6.75 21.76 1.46
N SER A 180 -6.11 22.36 2.47
CA SER A 180 -6.83 22.87 3.64
C SER A 180 -7.80 23.94 3.16
N ARG A 181 -9.09 23.74 3.45
CA ARG A 181 -10.10 24.80 3.27
C ARG A 181 -9.79 25.96 4.18
#